data_0023f6e22c127f05c69c524c9b27dbf2
#
_entry.id   0023f6e22c127f05c69c524c9b27dbf2
#
_cell.length_a   1.000
_cell.length_b   1.000
_cell.length_c   1.000
_cell.angle_alpha   90.00
_cell.angle_beta   90.00
_cell.angle_gamma   90.00
#
_symmetry.space_group_name_H-M   'P 1'
#
loop_
_entity.id
_entity.type
_entity.pdbx_description
1 polymer ?
#
loop_
_entity_poly.entity_id
_entity_poly.type
_entity_poly.pdbx_seq_one_letter_code
_entity_poly.pdbx_strand_id
1 'polypeptide(L)'
;MSSAPLYEDILEGPLNGQAEWLETKDKFKIRVAHWDQYKSKGTIFLFPGRNEYIEKYGRTCKILQKMGYGSLIVDWRGQGLSDRLHKNKLIGHIDEFKNYQNDVDELIKFAHKKEFKKPWHLIGHSMGGAIGLRALLNGLPVKKVIFSSPMWDIKMHPNSIFDKLLHFYMKKSYIFYKIRKKENGFVPSTNKTPYLGTENFEKNTLTTDQNYFIYLKNQILKYPNLALAGPSIKWVHTALNECKNLQKIVPPKTPCLTFCSKNDKIVNNIAIEKIMRKWPKGKLTYINDAEHEVLMENDDLLKMIYSDIDEFLN
;
A
#
# COMPACT_ATOMS: atom_id res chain seq x y z
N MET A 1 -5.66 16.84 -17.40
CA MET A 1 -4.81 15.68 -17.18
C MET A 1 -3.70 15.75 -18.19
N SER A 2 -2.49 15.44 -17.81
CA SER A 2 -1.32 15.38 -18.69
C SER A 2 -0.64 14.02 -18.53
N SER A 3 0.05 13.55 -19.57
CA SER A 3 0.82 12.32 -19.52
C SER A 3 1.86 12.38 -18.43
N ALA A 4 2.07 11.25 -17.73
CA ALA A 4 3.08 11.06 -16.72
C ALA A 4 4.10 10.01 -17.16
N PRO A 5 5.33 10.01 -16.62
CA PRO A 5 6.29 8.95 -16.90
C PRO A 5 5.78 7.59 -16.38
N LEU A 6 6.02 6.54 -17.17
CA LEU A 6 5.91 5.14 -16.77
C LEU A 6 7.22 4.46 -17.20
N TYR A 7 7.95 3.90 -16.25
CA TYR A 7 9.25 3.28 -16.53
C TYR A 7 9.05 1.83 -16.96
N GLU A 8 8.69 1.65 -18.24
CA GLU A 8 8.36 0.34 -18.82
C GLU A 8 9.52 -0.65 -18.77
N ASP A 9 10.75 -0.15 -18.80
CA ASP A 9 11.99 -0.92 -18.78
C ASP A 9 12.29 -1.61 -17.44
N ILE A 10 11.55 -1.27 -16.36
CA ILE A 10 11.64 -1.93 -15.05
C ILE A 10 10.30 -2.51 -14.59
N LEU A 11 9.22 -2.27 -15.33
CA LEU A 11 7.86 -2.58 -14.91
C LEU A 11 7.54 -4.08 -14.95
N GLU A 12 8.02 -4.80 -15.96
CA GLU A 12 7.64 -6.20 -16.26
C GLU A 12 6.11 -6.44 -16.28
N GLY A 13 5.36 -5.39 -16.57
CA GLY A 13 3.90 -5.38 -16.55
C GLY A 13 3.25 -5.74 -17.88
N PRO A 14 1.94 -5.52 -18.00
CA PRO A 14 1.25 -5.61 -19.28
C PRO A 14 1.75 -4.54 -20.26
N LEU A 15 1.64 -4.81 -21.56
CA LEU A 15 1.90 -3.81 -22.59
C LEU A 15 0.83 -2.71 -22.60
N ASN A 16 1.14 -1.56 -23.23
CA ASN A 16 0.23 -0.43 -23.44
C ASN A 16 -0.31 0.20 -22.15
N GLY A 17 0.47 0.18 -21.07
CA GLY A 17 0.16 0.94 -19.86
C GLY A 17 0.16 2.45 -20.13
N GLN A 18 -0.74 3.17 -19.51
CA GLN A 18 -0.79 4.62 -19.58
C GLN A 18 -0.62 5.20 -18.18
N ALA A 19 0.20 6.23 -18.05
CA ALA A 19 0.33 6.96 -16.79
C ALA A 19 -0.08 8.43 -16.99
N GLU A 20 -0.77 8.97 -15.98
CA GLU A 20 -1.31 10.32 -16.01
C GLU A 20 -1.09 11.03 -14.67
N TRP A 21 -0.97 12.36 -14.76
CA TRP A 21 -0.97 13.24 -13.62
C TRP A 21 -2.39 13.68 -13.29
N LEU A 22 -2.76 13.53 -12.01
CA LEU A 22 -4.00 14.08 -11.47
C LEU A 22 -3.68 15.16 -10.45
N GLU A 23 -4.51 16.19 -10.37
CA GLU A 23 -4.43 17.22 -9.33
C GLU A 23 -5.57 17.02 -8.35
N THR A 24 -5.23 16.81 -7.09
CA THR A 24 -6.21 16.64 -6.01
C THR A 24 -6.86 17.98 -5.63
N LYS A 25 -8.00 17.94 -4.91
CA LYS A 25 -8.71 19.16 -4.48
C LYS A 25 -7.86 20.10 -3.61
N ASP A 26 -6.86 19.58 -2.91
CA ASP A 26 -5.89 20.34 -2.11
C ASP A 26 -4.57 20.61 -2.85
N LYS A 27 -4.61 20.55 -4.20
CA LYS A 27 -3.55 20.98 -5.11
C LYS A 27 -2.27 20.14 -5.10
N PHE A 28 -2.33 18.91 -4.64
CA PHE A 28 -1.23 17.97 -4.81
C PHE A 28 -1.35 17.22 -6.14
N LYS A 29 -0.21 17.09 -6.82
CA LYS A 29 -0.09 16.33 -8.04
C LYS A 29 0.25 14.88 -7.69
N ILE A 30 -0.60 13.95 -8.09
CA ILE A 30 -0.40 12.51 -7.91
C ILE A 30 -0.27 11.83 -9.26
N ARG A 31 0.54 10.75 -9.31
CA ARG A 31 0.67 9.91 -10.50
C ARG A 31 -0.24 8.71 -10.38
N VAL A 32 -0.94 8.40 -11.47
CA VAL A 32 -1.71 7.16 -11.63
C VAL A 32 -1.24 6.44 -12.86
N ALA A 33 -1.39 5.12 -12.89
CA ALA A 33 -1.25 4.34 -14.11
C ALA A 33 -2.38 3.33 -14.23
N HIS A 34 -2.72 2.99 -15.47
CA HIS A 34 -3.78 2.04 -15.74
C HIS A 34 -3.48 1.18 -16.98
N TRP A 35 -4.03 -0.02 -16.91
CA TRP A 35 -4.07 -0.98 -18.01
C TRP A 35 -5.53 -1.34 -18.23
N ASP A 36 -6.11 -0.73 -19.23
CA ASP A 36 -7.48 -1.07 -19.64
C ASP A 36 -7.46 -2.33 -20.48
N GLN A 37 -8.52 -3.12 -20.41
CA GLN A 37 -8.63 -4.36 -21.15
C GLN A 37 -9.97 -4.43 -21.86
N TYR A 38 -9.92 -4.57 -23.19
CA TYR A 38 -11.10 -4.80 -24.00
C TYR A 38 -11.81 -6.09 -23.53
N LYS A 39 -13.11 -6.01 -23.25
CA LYS A 39 -13.92 -7.10 -22.68
C LYS A 39 -13.51 -7.52 -21.26
N SER A 40 -12.91 -6.62 -20.45
CA SER A 40 -12.56 -6.94 -19.06
C SER A 40 -13.78 -7.36 -18.23
N LYS A 41 -13.55 -8.23 -17.24
CA LYS A 41 -14.55 -8.61 -16.21
C LYS A 41 -14.86 -7.44 -15.25
N GLY A 42 -14.00 -6.42 -15.21
CA GLY A 42 -14.08 -5.27 -14.33
C GLY A 42 -12.70 -4.62 -14.14
N THR A 43 -12.61 -3.65 -13.24
CA THR A 43 -11.35 -2.95 -12.95
C THR A 43 -10.96 -3.13 -11.49
N ILE A 44 -9.70 -3.42 -11.24
CA ILE A 44 -9.13 -3.55 -9.89
C ILE A 44 -8.31 -2.30 -9.57
N PHE A 45 -8.70 -1.59 -8.51
CA PHE A 45 -7.93 -0.52 -7.93
C PHE A 45 -6.83 -1.12 -7.05
N LEU A 46 -5.58 -0.78 -7.33
CA LEU A 46 -4.42 -1.21 -6.56
C LEU A 46 -3.99 -0.06 -5.65
N PHE A 47 -4.05 -0.27 -4.35
CA PHE A 47 -3.63 0.67 -3.31
C PHE A 47 -2.31 0.20 -2.71
N PRO A 48 -1.17 0.77 -3.15
CA PRO A 48 0.15 0.39 -2.69
C PRO A 48 0.40 0.66 -1.21
N GLY A 49 1.40 -0.02 -0.66
CA GLY A 49 1.92 0.21 0.67
C GLY A 49 2.77 1.48 0.78
N ARG A 50 3.40 1.64 1.96
CA ARG A 50 4.35 2.73 2.18
C ARG A 50 5.68 2.41 1.49
N ASN A 51 6.29 3.44 0.89
CA ASN A 51 7.54 3.30 0.14
C ASN A 51 7.41 2.43 -1.11
N GLU A 52 6.22 2.41 -1.68
CA GLU A 52 5.90 1.69 -2.91
C GLU A 52 5.51 2.68 -4.01
N TYR A 53 5.55 2.18 -5.24
CA TYR A 53 5.35 2.96 -6.46
C TYR A 53 4.73 2.08 -7.54
N ILE A 54 4.25 2.69 -8.60
CA ILE A 54 3.48 2.02 -9.67
C ILE A 54 4.24 0.84 -10.28
N GLU A 55 5.50 1.03 -10.67
CA GLU A 55 6.30 0.02 -11.38
C GLU A 55 6.53 -1.25 -10.57
N LYS A 56 6.54 -1.15 -9.25
CA LYS A 56 6.63 -2.31 -8.34
C LYS A 56 5.54 -3.35 -8.60
N TYR A 57 4.36 -2.89 -9.02
CA TYR A 57 3.18 -3.72 -9.24
C TYR A 57 3.02 -4.25 -10.66
N GLY A 58 4.02 -4.09 -11.52
CA GLY A 58 3.94 -4.52 -12.91
C GLY A 58 3.57 -6.00 -13.07
N ARG A 59 4.27 -6.89 -12.38
CA ARG A 59 3.98 -8.34 -12.39
C ARG A 59 2.57 -8.64 -11.87
N THR A 60 2.14 -7.96 -10.81
CA THR A 60 0.76 -8.05 -10.28
C THR A 60 -0.26 -7.65 -11.35
N CYS A 61 -0.09 -6.49 -11.99
CA CYS A 61 -0.98 -6.04 -13.07
C CYS A 61 -1.04 -7.05 -14.23
N LYS A 62 0.09 -7.69 -14.57
CA LYS A 62 0.15 -8.73 -15.60
C LYS A 62 -0.65 -9.98 -15.23
N ILE A 63 -0.64 -10.39 -13.96
CA ILE A 63 -1.46 -11.50 -13.48
C ILE A 63 -2.94 -11.13 -13.52
N LEU A 64 -3.32 -9.94 -13.02
CA LEU A 64 -4.70 -9.46 -13.05
C LEU A 64 -5.24 -9.36 -14.49
N GLN A 65 -4.41 -8.92 -15.44
CA GLN A 65 -4.78 -8.92 -16.86
C GLN A 65 -5.07 -10.32 -17.39
N LYS A 66 -4.24 -11.33 -17.03
CA LYS A 66 -4.49 -12.74 -17.40
C LYS A 66 -5.79 -13.28 -16.80
N MET A 67 -6.18 -12.81 -15.61
CA MET A 67 -7.46 -13.15 -14.95
C MET A 67 -8.65 -12.43 -15.63
N GLY A 68 -8.41 -11.49 -16.53
CA GLY A 68 -9.43 -10.76 -17.26
C GLY A 68 -9.84 -9.42 -16.65
N TYR A 69 -9.03 -8.85 -15.77
CA TYR A 69 -9.31 -7.55 -15.13
C TYR A 69 -8.39 -6.44 -15.65
N GLY A 70 -8.95 -5.23 -15.83
CA GLY A 70 -8.16 -4.02 -15.94
C GLY A 70 -7.60 -3.61 -14.57
N SER A 71 -6.56 -2.77 -14.56
CA SER A 71 -5.93 -2.29 -13.32
C SER A 71 -5.83 -0.77 -13.32
N LEU A 72 -6.03 -0.16 -12.15
CA LEU A 72 -5.76 1.25 -11.87
C LEU A 72 -4.96 1.37 -10.59
N ILE A 73 -3.78 1.96 -10.66
CA ILE A 73 -2.84 2.07 -9.53
C ILE A 73 -2.41 3.52 -9.34
N VAL A 74 -2.01 3.87 -8.13
CA VAL A 74 -1.62 5.22 -7.74
C VAL A 74 -0.27 5.25 -7.02
N ASP A 75 0.57 6.24 -7.33
CA ASP A 75 1.57 6.70 -6.38
C ASP A 75 0.89 7.66 -5.42
N TRP A 76 0.79 7.28 -4.15
CA TRP A 76 0.23 8.18 -3.14
C TRP A 76 1.05 9.46 -3.01
N ARG A 77 0.40 10.59 -2.64
CA ARG A 77 1.13 11.79 -2.24
C ARG A 77 2.29 11.45 -1.29
N GLY A 78 3.42 12.06 -1.48
CA GLY A 78 4.60 11.85 -0.67
C GLY A 78 5.48 10.68 -1.07
N GLN A 79 5.12 9.86 -2.07
CA GLN A 79 5.94 8.73 -2.54
C GLN A 79 5.84 8.49 -4.05
N GLY A 80 6.60 7.53 -4.57
CA GLY A 80 6.74 7.30 -6.01
C GLY A 80 7.17 8.57 -6.74
N LEU A 81 6.53 8.93 -7.84
CA LEU A 81 6.76 10.19 -8.56
C LEU A 81 5.75 11.29 -8.20
N SER A 82 4.78 11.03 -7.33
CA SER A 82 3.85 12.04 -6.84
C SER A 82 4.55 13.13 -6.02
N ASP A 83 3.89 14.27 -5.85
CA ASP A 83 4.43 15.39 -5.08
C ASP A 83 4.92 14.98 -3.71
N ARG A 84 6.16 15.39 -3.39
CA ARG A 84 6.77 15.16 -2.08
C ARG A 84 6.39 16.28 -1.12
N LEU A 85 5.86 15.91 0.05
CA LEU A 85 5.42 16.87 1.06
C LEU A 85 6.54 17.39 1.95
N HIS A 86 7.77 16.89 1.79
CA HIS A 86 8.92 17.30 2.60
C HIS A 86 10.09 17.78 1.73
N LYS A 87 10.86 18.79 2.20
CA LYS A 87 12.05 19.33 1.49
C LYS A 87 13.08 18.23 1.18
N ASN A 88 13.35 17.35 2.15
CA ASN A 88 14.13 16.15 1.90
C ASN A 88 13.19 15.10 1.29
N LYS A 89 13.33 14.85 0.00
CA LYS A 89 12.48 13.94 -0.78
C LYS A 89 12.55 12.47 -0.36
N LEU A 90 13.55 12.08 0.42
CA LEU A 90 13.66 10.72 0.97
C LEU A 90 12.81 10.49 2.22
N ILE A 91 12.34 11.55 2.87
CA ILE A 91 11.49 11.41 4.07
C ILE A 91 10.05 11.07 3.65
N GLY A 92 9.57 9.89 4.04
CA GLY A 92 8.15 9.56 3.94
C GLY A 92 7.34 10.42 4.93
N HIS A 93 6.59 11.40 4.42
CA HIS A 93 5.87 12.38 5.26
C HIS A 93 4.43 12.53 4.84
N ILE A 94 3.57 12.77 5.81
CA ILE A 94 2.18 13.21 5.65
C ILE A 94 1.78 14.09 6.83
N ASP A 95 1.04 15.14 6.60
CA ASP A 95 0.55 16.00 7.68
C ASP A 95 -0.57 15.35 8.49
N GLU A 96 -1.54 14.76 7.81
CA GLU A 96 -2.65 14.02 8.40
C GLU A 96 -2.95 12.79 7.55
N PHE A 97 -3.12 11.62 8.18
CA PHE A 97 -3.34 10.37 7.44
C PHE A 97 -4.61 10.42 6.58
N LYS A 98 -5.63 11.17 7.02
CA LYS A 98 -6.87 11.38 6.24
C LYS A 98 -6.65 12.06 4.89
N ASN A 99 -5.52 12.75 4.68
CA ASN A 99 -5.24 13.44 3.41
C ASN A 99 -5.09 12.47 2.23
N TYR A 100 -4.73 11.20 2.48
CA TYR A 100 -4.77 10.16 1.44
C TYR A 100 -6.17 9.95 0.85
N GLN A 101 -7.24 10.31 1.58
CA GLN A 101 -8.60 10.23 1.04
C GLN A 101 -8.85 11.23 -0.08
N ASN A 102 -8.10 12.35 -0.13
CA ASN A 102 -8.18 13.27 -1.26
C ASN A 102 -7.62 12.63 -2.54
N ASP A 103 -6.60 11.77 -2.41
CA ASP A 103 -6.05 11.01 -3.53
C ASP A 103 -7.07 9.96 -4.01
N VAL A 104 -7.72 9.27 -3.08
CA VAL A 104 -8.79 8.31 -3.39
C VAL A 104 -9.96 9.00 -4.09
N ASP A 105 -10.41 10.16 -3.60
CA ASP A 105 -11.48 10.94 -4.21
C ASP A 105 -11.16 11.27 -5.69
N GLU A 106 -9.91 11.67 -5.96
CA GLU A 106 -9.49 12.02 -7.30
C GLU A 106 -9.33 10.79 -8.21
N LEU A 107 -8.86 9.67 -7.63
CA LEU A 107 -8.79 8.39 -8.33
C LEU A 107 -10.18 7.90 -8.79
N ILE A 108 -11.19 8.03 -7.92
CA ILE A 108 -12.58 7.68 -8.25
C ILE A 108 -13.12 8.57 -9.37
N LYS A 109 -12.90 9.88 -9.30
CA LYS A 109 -13.31 10.81 -10.38
C LYS A 109 -12.63 10.46 -11.70
N PHE A 110 -11.34 10.13 -11.65
CA PHE A 110 -10.59 9.70 -12.83
C PHE A 110 -11.17 8.42 -13.43
N ALA A 111 -11.48 7.43 -12.58
CA ALA A 111 -12.08 6.17 -13.03
C ALA A 111 -13.45 6.38 -13.68
N HIS A 112 -14.27 7.29 -13.17
CA HIS A 112 -15.55 7.68 -13.80
C HIS A 112 -15.32 8.40 -15.13
N LYS A 113 -14.40 9.35 -15.19
CA LYS A 113 -14.13 10.14 -16.39
C LYS A 113 -13.57 9.30 -17.55
N LYS A 114 -12.75 8.29 -17.22
CA LYS A 114 -12.19 7.32 -18.18
C LYS A 114 -13.15 6.16 -18.48
N GLU A 115 -14.31 6.13 -17.85
CA GLU A 115 -15.34 5.09 -18.02
C GLU A 115 -14.80 3.66 -17.77
N PHE A 116 -13.90 3.50 -16.78
CA PHE A 116 -13.34 2.19 -16.46
C PHE A 116 -14.43 1.16 -16.21
N LYS A 117 -14.24 -0.03 -16.78
CA LYS A 117 -15.21 -1.12 -16.73
C LYS A 117 -15.55 -1.50 -15.28
N LYS A 118 -16.85 -1.53 -14.99
CA LYS A 118 -17.40 -2.06 -13.73
C LYS A 118 -17.66 -3.56 -13.86
N PRO A 119 -17.73 -4.35 -12.74
CA PRO A 119 -17.60 -3.86 -11.37
C PRO A 119 -16.18 -3.42 -11.04
N TRP A 120 -16.07 -2.47 -10.10
CA TRP A 120 -14.79 -2.11 -9.50
C TRP A 120 -14.52 -2.96 -8.28
N HIS A 121 -13.25 -3.32 -8.08
CA HIS A 121 -12.75 -4.04 -6.93
C HIS A 121 -11.53 -3.31 -6.37
N LEU A 122 -11.15 -3.61 -5.14
CA LEU A 122 -9.97 -3.05 -4.50
C LEU A 122 -9.03 -4.17 -4.08
N ILE A 123 -7.74 -4.01 -4.38
CA ILE A 123 -6.65 -4.71 -3.70
C ILE A 123 -5.82 -3.66 -2.97
N GLY A 124 -5.72 -3.77 -1.63
CA GLY A 124 -4.94 -2.85 -0.81
C GLY A 124 -3.85 -3.57 -0.02
N HIS A 125 -2.59 -3.17 -0.23
CA HIS A 125 -1.45 -3.75 0.49
C HIS A 125 -0.98 -2.81 1.60
N SER A 126 -0.69 -3.35 2.77
CA SER A 126 -0.02 -2.65 3.87
C SER A 126 -0.69 -1.28 4.17
N MET A 127 0.01 -0.15 4.01
CA MET A 127 -0.56 1.20 4.16
C MET A 127 -1.78 1.41 3.26
N GLY A 128 -1.76 0.90 2.02
CA GLY A 128 -2.91 0.92 1.11
C GLY A 128 -4.12 0.17 1.67
N GLY A 129 -3.90 -0.85 2.51
CA GLY A 129 -4.96 -1.54 3.25
C GLY A 129 -5.62 -0.64 4.32
N ALA A 130 -4.85 0.21 4.99
CA ALA A 130 -5.41 1.21 5.93
C ALA A 130 -6.17 2.31 5.19
N ILE A 131 -5.60 2.83 4.10
CA ILE A 131 -6.24 3.83 3.23
C ILE A 131 -7.54 3.26 2.64
N GLY A 132 -7.50 2.02 2.14
CA GLY A 132 -8.63 1.33 1.54
C GLY A 132 -9.76 1.07 2.52
N LEU A 133 -9.47 0.62 3.74
CA LEU A 133 -10.50 0.44 4.77
C LEU A 133 -11.17 1.78 5.12
N ARG A 134 -10.40 2.86 5.26
CA ARG A 134 -10.96 4.21 5.47
C ARG A 134 -11.83 4.62 4.28
N ALA A 135 -11.38 4.38 3.07
CA ALA A 135 -12.13 4.70 1.85
C ALA A 135 -13.47 3.93 1.77
N LEU A 136 -13.49 2.64 2.14
CA LEU A 136 -14.73 1.86 2.23
C LEU A 136 -15.73 2.46 3.22
N LEU A 137 -15.25 2.94 4.37
CA LEU A 137 -16.09 3.61 5.36
C LEU A 137 -16.64 4.95 4.84
N ASN A 138 -15.91 5.60 3.93
CA ASN A 138 -16.32 6.83 3.25
C ASN A 138 -17.17 6.55 1.99
N GLY A 139 -17.52 5.30 1.70
CA GLY A 139 -18.40 4.95 0.58
C GLY A 139 -17.68 4.66 -0.74
N LEU A 140 -16.42 4.19 -0.72
CA LEU A 140 -15.72 3.73 -1.93
C LEU A 140 -16.59 2.72 -2.70
N PRO A 141 -16.94 2.99 -3.99
CA PRO A 141 -17.93 2.21 -4.74
C PRO A 141 -17.33 0.93 -5.35
N VAL A 142 -16.79 0.04 -4.52
CA VAL A 142 -16.24 -1.25 -4.94
C VAL A 142 -17.13 -2.41 -4.52
N LYS A 143 -17.21 -3.45 -5.36
CA LYS A 143 -18.06 -4.63 -5.14
C LYS A 143 -17.44 -5.62 -4.16
N LYS A 144 -16.13 -5.83 -4.23
CA LYS A 144 -15.37 -6.74 -3.37
C LYS A 144 -14.02 -6.10 -3.06
N VAL A 145 -13.42 -6.46 -1.93
CA VAL A 145 -12.11 -5.96 -1.51
C VAL A 145 -11.19 -7.08 -1.08
N ILE A 146 -9.93 -6.97 -1.47
CA ILE A 146 -8.85 -7.86 -1.05
C ILE A 146 -7.81 -7.02 -0.29
N PHE A 147 -7.40 -7.47 0.87
CA PHE A 147 -6.30 -6.88 1.60
C PHE A 147 -5.13 -7.85 1.72
N SER A 148 -3.92 -7.33 1.55
CA SER A 148 -2.66 -8.04 1.69
C SER A 148 -1.88 -7.40 2.83
N SER A 149 -1.67 -8.12 3.93
CA SER A 149 -0.96 -7.66 5.13
C SER A 149 -1.31 -6.20 5.50
N PRO A 150 -2.62 -5.86 5.70
CA PRO A 150 -3.04 -4.47 5.82
C PRO A 150 -2.51 -3.81 7.09
N MET A 151 -2.04 -2.57 6.98
CA MET A 151 -1.53 -1.77 8.10
C MET A 151 -2.69 -1.26 8.98
N TRP A 152 -3.34 -2.17 9.69
CA TRP A 152 -4.35 -1.81 10.71
C TRP A 152 -3.76 -1.68 12.11
N ASP A 153 -2.48 -2.03 12.25
CA ASP A 153 -1.55 -1.62 13.30
C ASP A 153 -0.11 -1.89 12.82
N ILE A 154 0.85 -1.16 13.41
CA ILE A 154 2.27 -1.28 13.06
C ILE A 154 2.97 -2.06 14.17
N LYS A 155 3.69 -3.10 13.79
CA LYS A 155 4.50 -3.88 14.71
C LYS A 155 5.86 -3.20 14.90
N MET A 156 6.10 -2.70 16.09
CA MET A 156 7.34 -2.00 16.45
C MET A 156 8.32 -2.91 17.21
N HIS A 157 7.80 -3.98 17.80
CA HIS A 157 8.60 -4.93 18.58
C HIS A 157 7.96 -6.34 18.53
N PRO A 158 8.76 -7.42 18.47
CA PRO A 158 8.24 -8.79 18.51
C PRO A 158 7.45 -9.11 19.79
N ASN A 159 7.89 -8.60 20.94
CA ASN A 159 7.18 -8.77 22.19
C ASN A 159 6.05 -7.76 22.33
N SER A 160 4.82 -8.24 22.55
CA SER A 160 3.60 -7.43 22.57
C SER A 160 3.54 -6.37 23.70
N ILE A 161 4.25 -6.61 24.83
CA ILE A 161 4.31 -5.64 25.94
C ILE A 161 5.22 -4.48 25.55
N PHE A 162 6.42 -4.79 25.03
CA PHE A 162 7.35 -3.77 24.55
C PHE A 162 6.78 -3.01 23.34
N ASP A 163 6.04 -3.67 22.48
CA ASP A 163 5.35 -3.04 21.36
C ASP A 163 4.38 -1.94 21.84
N LYS A 164 3.55 -2.25 22.85
CA LYS A 164 2.65 -1.24 23.45
C LYS A 164 3.40 -0.09 24.12
N LEU A 165 4.53 -0.37 24.77
CA LEU A 165 5.37 0.66 25.37
C LEU A 165 5.99 1.57 24.31
N LEU A 166 6.46 1.02 23.19
CA LEU A 166 6.97 1.81 22.07
C LEU A 166 5.89 2.68 21.42
N HIS A 167 4.68 2.16 21.23
CA HIS A 167 3.54 2.97 20.77
C HIS A 167 3.25 4.14 21.71
N PHE A 168 3.28 3.91 23.03
CA PHE A 168 3.11 4.98 24.02
C PHE A 168 4.26 6.00 23.95
N TYR A 169 5.49 5.52 23.86
CA TYR A 169 6.68 6.36 23.73
C TYR A 169 6.62 7.22 22.47
N MET A 170 6.28 6.64 21.33
CA MET A 170 6.14 7.39 20.07
C MET A 170 5.09 8.49 20.18
N LYS A 171 3.97 8.24 20.86
CA LYS A 171 2.96 9.28 21.11
C LYS A 171 3.49 10.43 21.97
N LYS A 172 4.25 10.14 23.00
CA LYS A 172 4.87 11.16 23.89
C LYS A 172 5.99 11.90 23.18
N SER A 173 6.84 11.17 22.46
CA SER A 173 7.94 11.76 21.68
C SER A 173 7.45 12.74 20.62
N TYR A 174 6.32 12.45 19.96
CA TYR A 174 5.73 13.38 18.99
C TYR A 174 5.45 14.76 19.60
N ILE A 175 4.88 14.82 20.82
CA ILE A 175 4.60 16.09 21.52
C ILE A 175 5.91 16.84 21.75
N PHE A 176 6.95 16.14 22.25
CA PHE A 176 8.27 16.72 22.47
C PHE A 176 8.89 17.28 21.19
N TYR A 177 8.86 16.52 20.10
CA TYR A 177 9.41 16.96 18.80
C TYR A 177 8.57 18.08 18.20
N LYS A 178 7.23 18.09 18.37
CA LYS A 178 6.33 19.15 17.92
C LYS A 178 6.65 20.48 18.60
N ILE A 179 6.83 20.48 19.93
CA ILE A 179 7.24 21.68 20.68
C ILE A 179 8.56 22.24 20.15
N ARG A 180 9.48 21.37 19.74
CA ARG A 180 10.78 21.76 19.16
C ARG A 180 10.74 22.01 17.65
N LYS A 181 9.58 21.93 17.00
CA LYS A 181 9.40 22.06 15.54
C LYS A 181 10.26 21.07 14.72
N LYS A 182 10.48 19.87 15.25
CA LYS A 182 11.31 18.78 14.66
C LYS A 182 10.50 17.53 14.29
N GLU A 183 9.17 17.58 14.38
CA GLU A 183 8.26 16.45 14.11
C GLU A 183 8.27 15.98 12.66
N ASN A 184 8.76 16.79 11.76
CA ASN A 184 8.89 16.47 10.34
C ASN A 184 10.21 15.75 10.01
N GLY A 185 11.14 15.66 10.95
CA GLY A 185 12.40 14.92 10.81
C GLY A 185 12.18 13.40 10.80
N PHE A 186 13.22 12.65 10.42
CA PHE A 186 13.22 11.19 10.52
C PHE A 186 12.92 10.72 11.95
N VAL A 187 12.20 9.61 12.05
CA VAL A 187 12.14 8.86 13.31
C VAL A 187 13.55 8.44 13.70
N PRO A 188 13.98 8.69 14.95
CA PRO A 188 15.25 8.17 15.45
C PRO A 188 15.35 6.67 15.21
N SER A 189 16.53 6.19 14.87
CA SER A 189 16.83 4.78 14.58
C SER A 189 16.25 4.22 13.27
N THR A 190 15.63 5.05 12.41
CA THR A 190 15.24 4.61 11.07
C THR A 190 16.33 4.92 10.04
N ASN A 191 16.43 4.10 8.99
CA ASN A 191 17.38 4.31 7.91
C ASN A 191 17.09 5.63 7.17
N LYS A 192 18.17 6.37 6.90
CA LYS A 192 18.13 7.60 6.09
C LYS A 192 18.36 7.32 4.61
N THR A 193 18.56 6.07 4.25
CA THR A 193 18.74 5.54 2.90
C THR A 193 17.58 4.61 2.54
N PRO A 194 17.25 4.45 1.25
CA PRO A 194 16.20 3.52 0.83
C PRO A 194 16.53 2.08 1.24
N TYR A 195 15.55 1.39 1.83
CA TYR A 195 15.71 0.02 2.32
C TYR A 195 16.20 -0.94 1.23
N LEU A 196 15.50 -1.04 0.11
CA LEU A 196 15.87 -1.94 -1.00
C LEU A 196 17.23 -1.60 -1.62
N GLY A 197 17.69 -0.35 -1.54
CA GLY A 197 19.01 0.06 -2.05
C GLY A 197 20.19 -0.44 -1.19
N THR A 198 19.96 -0.71 0.09
CA THR A 198 21.02 -1.00 1.07
C THR A 198 20.89 -2.37 1.73
N GLU A 199 19.71 -2.96 1.78
CA GLU A 199 19.48 -4.22 2.47
C GLU A 199 19.93 -5.42 1.62
N ASN A 200 20.32 -6.50 2.31
CA ASN A 200 20.63 -7.79 1.73
C ASN A 200 19.42 -8.73 1.85
N PHE A 201 19.37 -9.73 0.95
CA PHE A 201 18.24 -10.67 0.90
C PHE A 201 18.06 -11.42 2.22
N GLU A 202 19.13 -11.87 2.88
CA GLU A 202 19.09 -12.66 4.11
C GLU A 202 18.47 -11.92 5.30
N LYS A 203 18.48 -10.60 5.27
CA LYS A 203 17.91 -9.73 6.33
C LYS A 203 16.61 -9.06 5.93
N ASN A 204 16.16 -9.29 4.69
CA ASN A 204 14.94 -8.66 4.23
C ASN A 204 13.71 -9.19 4.96
N THR A 205 12.66 -8.37 5.00
CA THR A 205 11.38 -8.66 5.66
C THR A 205 10.21 -8.52 4.70
N LEU A 206 10.49 -8.45 3.40
CA LEU A 206 9.48 -8.18 2.38
C LEU A 206 8.99 -9.45 1.71
N THR A 207 9.91 -10.32 1.24
CA THR A 207 9.58 -11.50 0.46
C THR A 207 10.56 -12.64 0.75
N THR A 208 10.10 -13.87 0.64
CA THR A 208 10.96 -15.07 0.70
C THR A 208 11.58 -15.39 -0.65
N ASP A 209 11.15 -14.75 -1.74
CA ASP A 209 11.66 -14.98 -3.08
C ASP A 209 12.82 -14.05 -3.42
N GLN A 210 14.00 -14.65 -3.67
CA GLN A 210 15.22 -13.91 -4.00
C GLN A 210 15.11 -13.18 -5.34
N ASN A 211 14.44 -13.78 -6.34
CA ASN A 211 14.29 -13.16 -7.66
C ASN A 211 13.38 -11.94 -7.57
N TYR A 212 12.32 -12.03 -6.76
CA TYR A 212 11.45 -10.88 -6.52
C TYR A 212 12.18 -9.76 -5.78
N PHE A 213 12.97 -10.11 -4.75
CA PHE A 213 13.79 -9.12 -4.04
C PHE A 213 14.77 -8.41 -4.97
N ILE A 214 15.48 -9.16 -5.84
CA ILE A 214 16.41 -8.61 -6.84
C ILE A 214 15.66 -7.71 -7.83
N TYR A 215 14.49 -8.13 -8.30
CA TYR A 215 13.63 -7.33 -9.19
C TYR A 215 13.31 -5.96 -8.54
N LEU A 216 12.85 -5.94 -7.30
CA LEU A 216 12.55 -4.71 -6.58
C LEU A 216 13.80 -3.83 -6.34
N LYS A 217 14.91 -4.47 -5.98
CA LYS A 217 16.19 -3.77 -5.75
C LYS A 217 16.70 -3.10 -7.02
N ASN A 218 16.65 -3.78 -8.15
CA ASN A 218 17.09 -3.24 -9.45
C ASN A 218 16.26 -2.03 -9.89
N GLN A 219 14.96 -2.01 -9.60
CA GLN A 219 14.10 -0.85 -9.88
C GLN A 219 14.60 0.40 -9.15
N ILE A 220 14.89 0.29 -7.86
CA ILE A 220 15.36 1.40 -7.03
C ILE A 220 16.80 1.81 -7.39
N LEU A 221 17.67 0.89 -7.74
CA LEU A 221 19.02 1.20 -8.20
C LEU A 221 18.99 1.97 -9.52
N LYS A 222 18.09 1.61 -10.43
CA LYS A 222 17.95 2.28 -11.73
C LYS A 222 17.23 3.61 -11.65
N TYR A 223 16.19 3.72 -10.81
CA TYR A 223 15.37 4.92 -10.63
C TYR A 223 15.26 5.31 -9.14
N PRO A 224 16.31 5.87 -8.54
CA PRO A 224 16.34 6.21 -7.11
C PRO A 224 15.27 7.21 -6.66
N ASN A 225 14.72 8.00 -7.61
CA ASN A 225 13.65 8.95 -7.35
C ASN A 225 12.30 8.31 -7.00
N LEU A 226 12.11 7.01 -7.26
CA LEU A 226 10.94 6.25 -6.83
C LEU A 226 10.97 5.96 -5.33
N ALA A 227 12.15 5.86 -4.73
CA ALA A 227 12.34 5.39 -3.38
C ALA A 227 12.06 6.44 -2.30
N LEU A 228 11.69 5.94 -1.13
CA LEU A 228 11.77 6.65 0.14
C LEU A 228 12.75 5.94 1.08
N ALA A 229 13.20 6.68 2.09
CA ALA A 229 13.86 6.15 3.27
C ALA A 229 12.86 6.03 4.44
N GLY A 230 13.33 6.29 5.66
CA GLY A 230 12.49 6.24 6.86
C GLY A 230 11.32 7.24 6.85
N PRO A 231 10.34 7.02 7.73
CA PRO A 231 9.23 7.95 7.92
C PRO A 231 9.63 9.15 8.75
N SER A 232 8.87 10.25 8.61
CA SER A 232 8.91 11.33 9.61
C SER A 232 8.21 10.89 10.91
N ILE A 233 8.59 11.53 12.01
CA ILE A 233 7.93 11.33 13.32
C ILE A 233 6.43 11.62 13.21
N LYS A 234 6.06 12.66 12.46
CA LYS A 234 4.67 13.05 12.21
C LYS A 234 3.92 11.97 11.42
N TRP A 235 4.56 11.40 10.38
CA TRP A 235 3.95 10.30 9.63
C TRP A 235 3.60 9.11 10.56
N VAL A 236 4.56 8.66 11.37
CA VAL A 236 4.33 7.53 12.30
C VAL A 236 3.21 7.87 13.29
N HIS A 237 3.23 9.08 13.85
CA HIS A 237 2.21 9.52 14.79
C HIS A 237 0.80 9.50 14.16
N THR A 238 0.62 10.05 12.96
CA THR A 238 -0.68 10.09 12.30
C THR A 238 -1.14 8.70 11.84
N ALA A 239 -0.20 7.85 11.37
CA ALA A 239 -0.49 6.47 11.00
C ALA A 239 -0.96 5.63 12.19
N LEU A 240 -0.26 5.70 13.34
CA LEU A 240 -0.67 5.00 14.56
C LEU A 240 -2.03 5.46 15.09
N ASN A 241 -2.33 6.76 14.99
CA ASN A 241 -3.65 7.27 15.35
C ASN A 241 -4.73 6.73 14.41
N GLU A 242 -4.46 6.67 13.11
CA GLU A 242 -5.40 6.08 12.16
C GLU A 242 -5.62 4.59 12.41
N CYS A 243 -4.55 3.81 12.60
CA CYS A 243 -4.66 2.39 12.98
C CYS A 243 -5.54 2.20 14.22
N LYS A 244 -5.32 3.02 15.26
CA LYS A 244 -6.14 2.99 16.48
C LYS A 244 -7.60 3.33 16.23
N ASN A 245 -7.89 4.26 15.30
CA ASN A 245 -9.25 4.62 14.92
C ASN A 245 -9.90 3.46 14.13
N LEU A 246 -9.18 2.87 13.16
CA LEU A 246 -9.68 1.74 12.36
C LEU A 246 -10.01 0.51 13.23
N GLN A 247 -9.26 0.23 14.30
CA GLN A 247 -9.56 -0.88 15.22
C GLN A 247 -10.85 -0.71 16.04
N LYS A 248 -11.43 0.50 16.06
CA LYS A 248 -12.67 0.80 16.80
C LYS A 248 -13.92 0.77 15.94
N ILE A 249 -13.77 0.73 14.63
CA ILE A 249 -14.90 0.79 13.69
C ILE A 249 -15.69 -0.52 13.66
N VAL A 250 -16.90 -0.44 13.14
CA VAL A 250 -17.65 -1.57 12.63
C VAL A 250 -17.27 -1.74 11.16
N PRO A 251 -16.70 -2.88 10.75
CA PRO A 251 -16.33 -3.10 9.35
C PRO A 251 -17.54 -3.01 8.41
N PRO A 252 -17.33 -2.58 7.16
CA PRO A 252 -18.40 -2.46 6.17
C PRO A 252 -18.94 -3.83 5.75
N LYS A 253 -20.12 -3.85 5.10
CA LYS A 253 -20.74 -5.10 4.60
C LYS A 253 -20.13 -5.59 3.28
N THR A 254 -19.22 -4.83 2.68
CA THR A 254 -18.52 -5.20 1.44
C THR A 254 -17.78 -6.53 1.65
N PRO A 255 -17.94 -7.54 0.80
CA PRO A 255 -17.19 -8.79 0.90
C PRO A 255 -15.69 -8.55 0.90
N CYS A 256 -14.97 -9.18 1.82
CA CYS A 256 -13.56 -8.94 2.07
C CYS A 256 -12.78 -10.25 2.17
N LEU A 257 -11.71 -10.37 1.40
CA LEU A 257 -10.69 -11.40 1.53
C LEU A 257 -9.41 -10.76 2.04
N THR A 258 -8.84 -11.27 3.13
CA THR A 258 -7.60 -10.74 3.68
C THR A 258 -6.55 -11.83 3.77
N PHE A 259 -5.39 -11.58 3.20
CA PHE A 259 -4.19 -12.41 3.34
C PHE A 259 -3.24 -11.78 4.36
N CYS A 260 -2.67 -12.60 5.22
CA CYS A 260 -1.63 -12.21 6.18
C CYS A 260 -0.49 -13.21 6.16
N SER A 261 0.74 -12.72 6.14
CA SER A 261 1.87 -13.56 6.48
C SER A 261 1.86 -13.87 7.99
N LYS A 262 2.07 -15.13 8.38
CA LYS A 262 2.28 -15.48 9.80
C LYS A 262 3.57 -14.88 10.36
N ASN A 263 4.57 -14.72 9.51
CA ASN A 263 5.91 -14.25 9.88
C ASN A 263 6.07 -12.73 9.74
N ASP A 264 4.99 -12.00 9.47
CA ASP A 264 5.03 -10.55 9.27
C ASP A 264 5.72 -9.82 10.43
N LYS A 265 6.76 -9.05 10.08
CA LYS A 265 7.57 -8.27 11.02
C LYS A 265 7.21 -6.78 11.01
N ILE A 266 6.30 -6.36 10.13
CA ILE A 266 5.98 -4.96 9.83
C ILE A 266 4.60 -4.57 10.37
N VAL A 267 3.59 -5.43 10.17
CA VAL A 267 2.23 -5.17 10.67
C VAL A 267 1.85 -6.13 11.79
N ASN A 268 0.89 -5.69 12.61
CA ASN A 268 0.44 -6.46 13.77
C ASN A 268 -0.76 -7.34 13.39
N ASN A 269 -0.53 -8.64 13.22
CA ASN A 269 -1.55 -9.61 12.86
C ASN A 269 -2.72 -9.67 13.86
N ILE A 270 -2.49 -9.41 15.14
CA ILE A 270 -3.56 -9.38 16.16
C ILE A 270 -4.61 -8.30 15.84
N ALA A 271 -4.15 -7.14 15.34
CA ALA A 271 -5.08 -6.08 14.94
C ALA A 271 -5.89 -6.47 13.69
N ILE A 272 -5.27 -7.17 12.74
CA ILE A 272 -5.93 -7.68 11.54
C ILE A 272 -7.01 -8.71 11.94
N GLU A 273 -6.68 -9.69 12.77
CA GLU A 273 -7.65 -10.66 13.29
C GLU A 273 -8.81 -9.99 14.00
N LYS A 274 -8.53 -9.00 14.85
CA LYS A 274 -9.56 -8.28 15.61
C LYS A 274 -10.58 -7.60 14.72
N ILE A 275 -10.14 -7.01 13.60
CA ILE A 275 -11.03 -6.38 12.61
C ILE A 275 -11.77 -7.44 11.81
N MET A 276 -11.06 -8.46 11.31
CA MET A 276 -11.64 -9.50 10.47
C MET A 276 -12.67 -10.37 11.21
N ARG A 277 -12.50 -10.64 12.50
CA ARG A 277 -13.51 -11.33 13.33
C ARG A 277 -14.87 -10.60 13.38
N LYS A 278 -14.85 -9.27 13.15
CA LYS A 278 -16.07 -8.43 13.14
C LYS A 278 -16.60 -8.20 11.72
N TRP A 279 -15.87 -8.61 10.69
CA TRP A 279 -16.24 -8.33 9.30
C TRP A 279 -17.33 -9.29 8.82
N PRO A 280 -18.58 -8.82 8.53
CA PRO A 280 -19.72 -9.73 8.31
C PRO A 280 -19.54 -10.69 7.14
N LYS A 281 -18.82 -10.28 6.10
CA LYS A 281 -18.51 -11.07 4.91
C LYS A 281 -16.99 -11.11 4.68
N GLY A 282 -16.24 -11.32 5.79
CA GLY A 282 -14.78 -11.34 5.79
C GLY A 282 -14.24 -12.77 5.84
N LYS A 283 -13.24 -13.06 4.99
CA LYS A 283 -12.41 -14.29 5.06
C LYS A 283 -10.97 -13.86 5.33
N LEU A 284 -10.35 -14.42 6.37
CA LEU A 284 -8.92 -14.22 6.69
C LEU A 284 -8.16 -15.50 6.37
N THR A 285 -7.14 -15.40 5.53
CA THR A 285 -6.25 -16.50 5.15
C THR A 285 -4.82 -16.18 5.59
N TYR A 286 -4.21 -17.10 6.33
CA TYR A 286 -2.81 -17.00 6.71
C TYR A 286 -1.91 -17.71 5.71
N ILE A 287 -0.84 -17.03 5.30
CA ILE A 287 0.23 -17.59 4.47
C ILE A 287 1.41 -17.92 5.38
N ASN A 288 1.78 -19.20 5.47
CA ASN A 288 2.81 -19.68 6.40
C ASN A 288 4.22 -19.25 5.98
N ASP A 289 4.53 -19.42 4.69
CA ASP A 289 5.89 -19.33 4.14
C ASP A 289 6.08 -18.04 3.34
N ALA A 290 5.50 -16.93 3.82
CA ALA A 290 5.64 -15.61 3.24
C ALA A 290 6.21 -14.61 4.25
N GLU A 291 6.80 -13.55 3.76
CA GLU A 291 7.09 -12.33 4.52
C GLU A 291 5.97 -11.29 4.30
N HIS A 292 6.22 -10.00 4.48
CA HIS A 292 5.19 -8.96 4.47
C HIS A 292 4.44 -8.84 3.14
N GLU A 293 5.13 -9.01 2.01
CA GLU A 293 4.58 -8.74 0.67
C GLU A 293 4.01 -10.01 0.03
N VAL A 294 2.94 -10.56 0.61
CA VAL A 294 2.36 -11.85 0.18
C VAL A 294 1.91 -11.90 -1.29
N LEU A 295 1.75 -10.77 -1.97
CA LEU A 295 1.47 -10.69 -3.41
C LEU A 295 2.74 -10.65 -4.27
N MET A 296 3.92 -10.78 -3.66
CA MET A 296 5.24 -10.65 -4.27
C MET A 296 6.18 -11.75 -3.75
N GLU A 297 5.71 -12.98 -3.80
CA GLU A 297 6.37 -14.18 -3.33
C GLU A 297 6.73 -15.12 -4.50
N ASN A 298 7.20 -16.32 -4.19
CA ASN A 298 7.51 -17.32 -5.20
C ASN A 298 6.27 -17.79 -5.98
N ASP A 299 6.48 -18.37 -7.14
CA ASP A 299 5.42 -18.74 -8.09
C ASP A 299 4.36 -19.68 -7.50
N ASP A 300 4.72 -20.59 -6.59
CA ASP A 300 3.76 -21.54 -6.02
C ASP A 300 2.83 -20.87 -5.03
N LEU A 301 3.34 -19.99 -4.17
CA LEU A 301 2.53 -19.15 -3.30
C LEU A 301 1.65 -18.19 -4.12
N LEU A 302 2.20 -17.57 -5.15
CA LEU A 302 1.42 -16.67 -6.02
C LEU A 302 0.30 -17.40 -6.75
N LYS A 303 0.52 -18.61 -7.28
CA LYS A 303 -0.53 -19.42 -7.90
C LYS A 303 -1.69 -19.69 -6.93
N MET A 304 -1.37 -20.08 -5.68
CA MET A 304 -2.37 -20.34 -4.65
C MET A 304 -3.14 -19.05 -4.32
N ILE A 305 -2.45 -17.96 -4.04
CA ILE A 305 -3.06 -16.68 -3.64
C ILE A 305 -3.95 -16.12 -4.75
N TYR A 306 -3.46 -16.11 -6.00
CA TYR A 306 -4.25 -15.59 -7.11
C TYR A 306 -5.39 -16.52 -7.54
N SER A 307 -5.30 -17.82 -7.28
CA SER A 307 -6.44 -18.74 -7.41
C SER A 307 -7.55 -18.38 -6.40
N ASP A 308 -7.20 -18.16 -5.13
CA ASP A 308 -8.15 -17.70 -4.11
C ASP A 308 -8.77 -16.34 -4.46
N ILE A 309 -7.97 -15.43 -5.04
CA ILE A 309 -8.44 -14.13 -5.50
C ILE A 309 -9.43 -14.27 -6.67
N ASP A 310 -9.12 -15.12 -7.65
CA ASP A 310 -10.01 -15.35 -8.81
C ASP A 310 -11.33 -15.97 -8.37
N GLU A 311 -11.30 -17.01 -7.52
CA GLU A 311 -12.49 -17.62 -6.93
C GLU A 311 -13.32 -16.57 -6.17
N PHE A 312 -12.66 -15.74 -5.35
CA PHE A 312 -13.34 -14.71 -4.58
C PHE A 312 -13.97 -13.63 -5.46
N LEU A 313 -13.33 -13.23 -6.58
CA LEU A 313 -13.82 -12.17 -7.46
C LEU A 313 -14.97 -12.64 -8.38
N ASN A 314 -15.01 -13.87 -8.79
CA ASN A 314 -16.11 -14.47 -9.55
C ASN A 314 -17.32 -14.72 -8.65
#